data_ae09f57f4df378324d6e436dbd86b193
#
_entry.id   ae09f57f4df378324d6e436dbd86b193
#
_cell.length_a   1.000
_cell.length_b   1.000
_cell.length_c   1.000
_cell.angle_alpha   90.00
_cell.angle_beta   90.00
_cell.angle_gamma   90.00
#
_symmetry.space_group_name_H-M   'P 1'
#
loop_
_entity.id
_entity.type
_entity.pdbx_description
1 polymer ?
#
loop_
_entity_poly.entity_id
_entity_poly.type
_entity_poly.pdbx_seq_one_letter_code
_entity_poly.pdbx_strand_id
1 'polypeptide(L)'
;MDRPVNVPLLDLVAQYRDIKDEVLEAVMAVIERQTFIMGPEVGQLEAAVAALSKTKHAIGCASGTDALLLPLKALDLKPGDEVITVPFTFFATAGAIHNAGGTPVFVDIDPATFNIDPAAAEAAITPRTRAIVAVDLFGQMAPMEALEPLAARHGLALIEDAAQSIGARREIDGTWRMAGELGTCGTLSFFPSKNLGAYGDGGMIVTQDDALADRLRRLRLHGGARAYYHDEVGFNSRLDTLQAAVLLAKLPHLADWSAARARNAAHYTESFSRHPDICPPRTDPANQHIYNQYTIRVPRRDALQAHLKAKGIGNSIYYPLSLHLQPCFAHLGYRKGSLPHSETASEQVISLPVYPELSLEQQQAVVDAVLEFYA
;
A
#
# COMPACT_ATOMS: atom_id res chain seq x y z
N MET A 1 1.53 -26.99 -32.15
CA MET A 1 1.62 -25.57 -31.71
C MET A 1 1.20 -25.57 -30.26
N ASP A 2 2.16 -25.39 -29.36
CA ASP A 2 1.87 -25.29 -27.93
C ASP A 2 0.94 -24.09 -27.70
N ARG A 3 -0.09 -24.28 -26.90
CA ARG A 3 -0.98 -23.16 -26.52
C ARG A 3 -0.13 -22.12 -25.79
N PRO A 4 -0.23 -20.84 -26.11
CA PRO A 4 0.51 -19.83 -25.36
C PRO A 4 0.15 -19.93 -23.88
N VAL A 5 1.17 -19.94 -23.03
CA VAL A 5 0.98 -19.95 -21.57
C VAL A 5 0.28 -18.66 -21.19
N ASN A 6 -0.94 -18.75 -20.66
CA ASN A 6 -1.66 -17.59 -20.17
C ASN A 6 -1.21 -17.29 -18.74
N VAL A 7 -0.65 -16.11 -18.51
CA VAL A 7 -0.13 -15.68 -17.20
C VAL A 7 -0.92 -14.45 -16.76
N PRO A 8 -1.90 -14.58 -15.86
CA PRO A 8 -2.60 -13.41 -15.31
C PRO A 8 -1.65 -12.56 -14.46
N LEU A 9 -1.94 -11.27 -14.30
CA LEU A 9 -1.16 -10.39 -13.40
C LEU A 9 -1.26 -10.85 -11.93
N LEU A 10 -2.41 -11.42 -11.55
CA LEU A 10 -2.72 -11.99 -10.25
C LEU A 10 -3.75 -13.12 -10.44
N ASP A 11 -3.58 -14.25 -9.74
CA ASP A 11 -4.53 -15.37 -9.78
C ASP A 11 -5.16 -15.62 -8.41
N LEU A 12 -6.22 -14.87 -8.11
CA LEU A 12 -7.01 -15.07 -6.88
C LEU A 12 -7.82 -16.38 -6.89
N VAL A 13 -8.04 -16.98 -8.06
CA VAL A 13 -8.74 -18.27 -8.15
C VAL A 13 -7.82 -19.40 -7.69
N ALA A 14 -6.54 -19.35 -8.06
CA ALA A 14 -5.53 -20.29 -7.57
C ALA A 14 -5.42 -20.18 -6.04
N GLN A 15 -5.23 -18.98 -5.50
CA GLN A 15 -5.19 -18.76 -4.05
C GLN A 15 -6.43 -19.29 -3.34
N TYR A 16 -7.63 -18.99 -3.88
CA TYR A 16 -8.88 -19.47 -3.28
C TYR A 16 -8.98 -20.99 -3.22
N ARG A 17 -8.49 -21.71 -4.24
CA ARG A 17 -8.54 -23.20 -4.26
C ARG A 17 -7.79 -23.80 -3.08
N ASP A 18 -6.67 -23.22 -2.71
CA ASP A 18 -5.80 -23.74 -1.65
C ASP A 18 -6.39 -23.52 -0.25
N ILE A 19 -7.14 -22.44 -0.03
CA ILE A 19 -7.67 -22.04 1.28
C ILE A 19 -9.20 -22.06 1.35
N LYS A 20 -9.84 -22.69 0.37
CA LYS A 20 -11.30 -22.66 0.17
C LYS A 20 -12.08 -23.06 1.42
N ASP A 21 -11.72 -24.19 2.01
CA ASP A 21 -12.48 -24.75 3.13
C ASP A 21 -12.37 -23.88 4.38
N GLU A 22 -11.17 -23.35 4.68
CA GLU A 22 -10.92 -22.41 5.76
C GLU A 22 -11.75 -21.13 5.63
N VAL A 23 -11.79 -20.57 4.42
CA VAL A 23 -12.54 -19.34 4.14
C VAL A 23 -14.05 -19.60 4.23
N LEU A 24 -14.53 -20.70 3.66
CA LEU A 24 -15.97 -21.02 3.69
C LEU A 24 -16.44 -21.30 5.12
N GLU A 25 -15.67 -22.02 5.94
CA GLU A 25 -15.99 -22.24 7.34
C GLU A 25 -16.12 -20.92 8.10
N ALA A 26 -15.12 -20.02 7.96
CA ALA A 26 -15.11 -18.73 8.64
C ALA A 26 -16.29 -17.84 8.22
N VAL A 27 -16.60 -17.77 6.92
CA VAL A 27 -17.72 -16.98 6.39
C VAL A 27 -19.08 -17.56 6.83
N MET A 28 -19.23 -18.88 6.78
CA MET A 28 -20.49 -19.55 7.18
C MET A 28 -20.76 -19.36 8.67
N ALA A 29 -19.76 -19.39 9.53
CA ALA A 29 -19.91 -19.11 10.96
C ALA A 29 -20.49 -17.70 11.22
N VAL A 30 -20.07 -16.69 10.46
CA VAL A 30 -20.65 -15.34 10.52
C VAL A 30 -22.10 -15.32 10.04
N ILE A 31 -22.39 -15.98 8.91
CA ILE A 31 -23.74 -16.04 8.32
C ILE A 31 -24.71 -16.72 9.29
N GLU A 32 -24.33 -17.86 9.89
CA GLU A 32 -25.17 -18.58 10.83
C GLU A 32 -25.47 -17.77 12.08
N ARG A 33 -24.50 -17.00 12.56
CA ARG A 33 -24.64 -16.16 13.75
C ARG A 33 -25.36 -14.84 13.49
N GLN A 34 -25.49 -14.39 12.21
CA GLN A 34 -26.16 -13.15 11.77
C GLN A 34 -25.56 -11.86 12.38
N THR A 35 -24.25 -11.86 12.73
CA THR A 35 -23.56 -10.70 13.31
C THR A 35 -22.64 -10.07 12.28
N PHE A 36 -23.20 -9.29 11.36
CA PHE A 36 -22.49 -8.77 10.18
C PHE A 36 -21.71 -7.47 10.46
N ILE A 37 -22.09 -6.71 11.48
CA ILE A 37 -21.48 -5.41 11.80
C ILE A 37 -20.84 -5.48 13.16
N MET A 38 -19.53 -5.15 13.25
CA MET A 38 -18.74 -5.13 14.48
C MET A 38 -18.82 -6.43 15.29
N GLY A 39 -18.89 -7.58 14.59
CA GLY A 39 -18.82 -8.91 15.20
C GLY A 39 -17.44 -9.19 15.81
N PRO A 40 -17.33 -10.30 16.56
CA PRO A 40 -16.10 -10.63 17.28
C PRO A 40 -14.88 -10.80 16.37
N GLU A 41 -15.06 -11.18 15.10
CA GLU A 41 -13.97 -11.34 14.12
C GLU A 41 -13.26 -10.01 13.85
N VAL A 42 -13.95 -8.88 13.94
CA VAL A 42 -13.32 -7.57 13.77
C VAL A 42 -12.31 -7.34 14.88
N GLY A 43 -12.68 -7.56 16.15
CA GLY A 43 -11.77 -7.42 17.28
C GLY A 43 -10.61 -8.44 17.26
N GLN A 44 -10.88 -9.68 16.82
CA GLN A 44 -9.86 -10.71 16.66
C GLN A 44 -8.83 -10.32 15.59
N LEU A 45 -9.30 -9.82 14.45
CA LEU A 45 -8.42 -9.34 13.38
C LEU A 45 -7.61 -8.12 13.83
N GLU A 46 -8.26 -7.15 14.50
CA GLU A 46 -7.56 -5.99 15.06
C GLU A 46 -6.43 -6.42 16.01
N ALA A 47 -6.69 -7.38 16.92
CA ALA A 47 -5.66 -7.90 17.83
C ALA A 47 -4.52 -8.61 17.06
N ALA A 48 -4.85 -9.42 16.06
CA ALA A 48 -3.87 -10.15 15.27
C ALA A 48 -2.99 -9.22 14.41
N VAL A 49 -3.57 -8.19 13.79
CA VAL A 49 -2.81 -7.21 13.00
C VAL A 49 -1.98 -6.29 13.89
N ALA A 50 -2.48 -5.88 15.06
CA ALA A 50 -1.71 -5.13 16.04
C ALA A 50 -0.45 -5.91 16.47
N ALA A 51 -0.60 -7.22 16.75
CA ALA A 51 0.54 -8.09 17.05
C ALA A 51 1.53 -8.22 15.89
N LEU A 52 1.04 -8.39 14.65
CA LEU A 52 1.87 -8.47 13.45
C LEU A 52 2.66 -7.18 13.23
N SER A 53 2.02 -6.02 13.35
CA SER A 53 2.64 -4.70 13.17
C SER A 53 3.40 -4.21 14.41
N LYS A 54 3.44 -5.00 15.50
CA LYS A 54 4.07 -4.63 16.78
C LYS A 54 3.53 -3.32 17.35
N THR A 55 2.24 -3.06 17.17
CA THR A 55 1.55 -1.87 17.69
C THR A 55 0.61 -2.22 18.85
N LYS A 56 0.26 -1.24 19.67
CA LYS A 56 -0.73 -1.45 20.75
C LYS A 56 -2.15 -1.61 20.22
N HIS A 57 -2.47 -0.88 19.15
CA HIS A 57 -3.83 -0.79 18.64
C HIS A 57 -3.85 -1.02 17.13
N ALA A 58 -4.92 -1.68 16.68
CA ALA A 58 -5.35 -1.69 15.31
C ALA A 58 -6.85 -1.36 15.27
N ILE A 59 -7.28 -0.60 14.27
CA ILE A 59 -8.64 -0.13 14.11
C ILE A 59 -9.11 -0.45 12.69
N GLY A 60 -9.97 -1.44 12.53
CA GLY A 60 -10.52 -1.83 11.23
C GLY A 60 -11.49 -0.77 10.69
N CYS A 61 -11.40 -0.49 9.39
CA CYS A 61 -12.23 0.49 8.69
C CYS A 61 -12.66 -0.01 7.32
N ALA A 62 -13.51 0.75 6.63
CA ALA A 62 -14.19 0.29 5.42
C ALA A 62 -13.26 0.13 4.19
N SER A 63 -12.13 0.81 4.14
CA SER A 63 -11.20 0.75 3.01
C SER A 63 -9.82 1.29 3.37
N GLY A 64 -8.82 1.01 2.52
CA GLY A 64 -7.51 1.66 2.63
C GLY A 64 -7.57 3.19 2.47
N THR A 65 -8.52 3.70 1.70
CA THR A 65 -8.77 5.15 1.59
C THR A 65 -9.24 5.74 2.92
N ASP A 66 -10.15 5.06 3.61
CA ASP A 66 -10.62 5.48 4.93
C ASP A 66 -9.54 5.32 5.99
N ALA A 67 -8.67 4.33 5.84
CA ALA A 67 -7.51 4.16 6.71
C ALA A 67 -6.57 5.38 6.67
N LEU A 68 -6.44 6.05 5.52
CA LEU A 68 -5.73 7.31 5.37
C LEU A 68 -6.56 8.52 5.83
N LEU A 69 -7.86 8.54 5.49
CA LEU A 69 -8.74 9.66 5.78
C LEU A 69 -8.96 9.88 7.28
N LEU A 70 -9.21 8.81 8.03
CA LEU A 70 -9.54 8.90 9.45
C LEU A 70 -8.42 9.53 10.31
N PRO A 71 -7.14 9.13 10.23
CA PRO A 71 -6.08 9.79 10.98
C PRO A 71 -5.85 11.23 10.52
N LEU A 72 -5.96 11.54 9.22
CA LEU A 72 -5.89 12.91 8.72
C LEU A 72 -7.03 13.79 9.28
N LYS A 73 -8.23 13.24 9.41
CA LYS A 73 -9.36 13.93 10.09
C LYS A 73 -9.08 14.13 11.58
N ALA A 74 -8.41 13.17 12.23
CA ALA A 74 -8.01 13.28 13.62
C ALA A 74 -6.92 14.34 13.88
N LEU A 75 -6.25 14.85 12.86
CA LEU A 75 -5.34 16.00 12.97
C LEU A 75 -6.07 17.36 12.99
N ASP A 76 -7.39 17.40 12.80
CA ASP A 76 -8.18 18.64 12.76
C ASP A 76 -7.65 19.68 11.78
N LEU A 77 -7.22 19.24 10.60
CA LEU A 77 -6.65 20.09 9.55
C LEU A 77 -7.57 21.25 9.22
N LYS A 78 -6.99 22.44 9.09
CA LYS A 78 -7.68 23.68 8.71
C LYS A 78 -7.39 24.02 7.25
N PRO A 79 -8.24 24.80 6.59
CA PRO A 79 -7.93 25.35 5.26
C PRO A 79 -6.57 26.02 5.23
N GLY A 80 -5.69 25.57 4.33
CA GLY A 80 -4.32 26.06 4.20
C GLY A 80 -3.27 25.25 4.98
N ASP A 81 -3.67 24.33 5.86
CA ASP A 81 -2.73 23.37 6.43
C ASP A 81 -2.20 22.43 5.34
N GLU A 82 -0.91 22.15 5.39
CA GLU A 82 -0.18 21.41 4.38
C GLU A 82 0.18 20.01 4.90
N VAL A 83 0.08 19.02 3.99
CA VAL A 83 0.53 17.65 4.25
C VAL A 83 1.45 17.23 3.12
N ILE A 84 2.71 16.93 3.48
CA ILE A 84 3.75 16.51 2.52
C ILE A 84 3.55 15.05 2.15
N THR A 85 3.61 14.74 0.85
CA THR A 85 3.60 13.37 0.32
C THR A 85 4.26 13.31 -1.06
N VAL A 86 4.28 12.13 -1.68
CA VAL A 86 4.81 11.93 -3.02
C VAL A 86 3.70 11.91 -4.08
N PRO A 87 3.95 12.33 -5.33
CA PRO A 87 2.96 12.24 -6.38
C PRO A 87 2.97 10.90 -7.11
N PHE A 88 3.99 10.06 -6.91
CA PHE A 88 4.07 8.72 -7.51
C PHE A 88 3.55 7.69 -6.53
N THR A 89 2.23 7.65 -6.39
CA THR A 89 1.47 6.76 -5.50
C THR A 89 0.05 6.55 -6.03
N PHE A 90 -0.72 5.70 -5.35
CA PHE A 90 -2.14 5.58 -5.62
C PHE A 90 -2.89 6.86 -5.22
N PHE A 91 -3.96 7.16 -5.94
CA PHE A 91 -4.74 8.39 -5.78
C PHE A 91 -5.22 8.65 -4.34
N ALA A 92 -5.52 7.58 -3.60
CA ALA A 92 -6.06 7.69 -2.24
C ALA A 92 -5.16 8.50 -1.29
N THR A 93 -3.83 8.43 -1.44
CA THR A 93 -2.89 9.17 -0.58
C THR A 93 -3.17 10.68 -0.60
N ALA A 94 -3.18 11.29 -1.79
CA ALA A 94 -3.46 12.73 -1.92
C ALA A 94 -4.95 13.06 -1.81
N GLY A 95 -5.82 12.16 -2.28
CA GLY A 95 -7.28 12.30 -2.17
C GLY A 95 -7.75 12.35 -0.72
N ALA A 96 -7.18 11.52 0.17
CA ALA A 96 -7.49 11.55 1.60
C ALA A 96 -7.04 12.86 2.26
N ILE A 97 -5.85 13.39 1.91
CA ILE A 97 -5.38 14.69 2.39
C ILE A 97 -6.38 15.79 2.03
N HIS A 98 -6.78 15.85 0.75
CA HIS A 98 -7.76 16.83 0.27
C HIS A 98 -9.11 16.70 0.98
N ASN A 99 -9.63 15.46 1.09
CA ASN A 99 -10.91 15.19 1.74
C ASN A 99 -10.88 15.44 3.27
N ALA A 100 -9.71 15.37 3.89
CA ALA A 100 -9.53 15.76 5.28
C ALA A 100 -9.53 17.28 5.49
N GLY A 101 -9.43 18.08 4.42
CA GLY A 101 -9.38 19.54 4.46
C GLY A 101 -7.96 20.12 4.35
N GLY A 102 -6.94 19.27 4.20
CA GLY A 102 -5.55 19.67 4.00
C GLY A 102 -5.20 19.95 2.54
N THR A 103 -4.06 20.56 2.33
CA THR A 103 -3.47 20.80 1.01
C THR A 103 -2.32 19.84 0.80
N PRO A 104 -2.37 18.94 -0.22
CA PRO A 104 -1.23 18.08 -0.54
C PRO A 104 -0.04 18.93 -1.03
N VAL A 105 1.12 18.73 -0.43
CA VAL A 105 2.39 19.27 -0.91
C VAL A 105 3.21 18.10 -1.45
N PHE A 106 3.40 18.09 -2.76
CA PHE A 106 4.12 17.01 -3.40
C PHE A 106 5.63 17.27 -3.43
N VAL A 107 6.38 16.27 -3.00
CA VAL A 107 7.84 16.23 -3.12
C VAL A 107 8.26 15.05 -4.00
N ASP A 108 9.44 15.12 -4.60
CA ASP A 108 9.86 14.05 -5.50
C ASP A 108 10.29 12.79 -4.73
N ILE A 109 10.35 11.70 -5.45
CA ILE A 109 10.73 10.37 -4.96
C ILE A 109 12.23 10.14 -5.12
N ASP A 110 12.79 9.22 -4.32
CA ASP A 110 14.01 8.53 -4.67
C ASP A 110 13.77 7.69 -5.93
N PRO A 111 14.52 7.92 -7.03
CA PRO A 111 14.28 7.23 -8.29
C PRO A 111 14.63 5.74 -8.28
N ALA A 112 15.28 5.25 -7.23
CA ALA A 112 15.67 3.86 -7.11
C ALA A 112 14.63 3.02 -6.37
N THR A 113 14.02 3.59 -5.32
CA THR A 113 13.06 2.91 -4.46
C THR A 113 11.61 3.34 -4.71
N PHE A 114 11.40 4.47 -5.38
CA PHE A 114 10.12 5.17 -5.58
C PHE A 114 9.49 5.73 -4.31
N ASN A 115 10.13 5.59 -3.16
CA ASN A 115 9.67 6.12 -1.90
C ASN A 115 10.08 7.59 -1.74
N ILE A 116 9.50 8.27 -0.75
CA ILE A 116 9.78 9.68 -0.49
C ILE A 116 11.28 9.93 -0.23
N ASP A 117 11.82 10.99 -0.82
CA ASP A 117 13.16 11.50 -0.49
C ASP A 117 13.06 12.36 0.79
N PRO A 118 13.70 11.96 1.91
CA PRO A 118 13.67 12.73 3.16
C PRO A 118 14.22 14.15 3.04
N ALA A 119 15.23 14.37 2.19
CA ALA A 119 15.78 15.69 1.97
C ALA A 119 14.80 16.60 1.22
N ALA A 120 14.09 16.07 0.23
CA ALA A 120 13.03 16.79 -0.45
C ALA A 120 11.84 17.08 0.49
N ALA A 121 11.51 16.14 1.39
CA ALA A 121 10.49 16.35 2.42
C ALA A 121 10.89 17.48 3.38
N GLU A 122 12.13 17.48 3.88
CA GLU A 122 12.63 18.53 4.78
C GLU A 122 12.60 19.91 4.13
N ALA A 123 13.03 20.01 2.86
CA ALA A 123 13.05 21.27 2.11
C ALA A 123 11.63 21.85 1.85
N ALA A 124 10.60 21.00 1.88
CA ALA A 124 9.21 21.42 1.65
C ALA A 124 8.47 21.84 2.93
N ILE A 125 9.08 21.68 4.12
CA ILE A 125 8.43 22.04 5.39
C ILE A 125 8.24 23.56 5.47
N THR A 126 7.02 23.97 5.80
CA THR A 126 6.63 25.36 6.06
C THR A 126 5.95 25.48 7.42
N PRO A 127 5.69 26.69 7.94
CA PRO A 127 4.89 26.88 9.15
C PRO A 127 3.44 26.32 9.06
N ARG A 128 2.96 26.05 7.84
CA ARG A 128 1.64 25.43 7.63
C ARG A 128 1.66 23.93 7.57
N THR A 129 2.84 23.31 7.49
CA THR A 129 2.97 21.84 7.45
C THR A 129 2.47 21.23 8.77
N ARG A 130 1.63 20.21 8.69
CA ARG A 130 1.04 19.51 9.83
C ARG A 130 1.43 18.03 9.87
N ALA A 131 1.67 17.44 8.70
CA ALA A 131 1.99 16.03 8.62
C ALA A 131 2.87 15.70 7.40
N ILE A 132 3.50 14.54 7.47
CA ILE A 132 4.11 13.83 6.34
C ILE A 132 3.35 12.52 6.18
N VAL A 133 2.92 12.19 4.96
CA VAL A 133 2.41 10.87 4.59
C VAL A 133 3.48 10.18 3.76
N ALA A 134 4.17 9.22 4.37
CA ALA A 134 5.21 8.43 3.72
C ALA A 134 4.61 7.15 3.15
N VAL A 135 4.80 6.90 1.85
CA VAL A 135 4.24 5.73 1.17
C VAL A 135 5.28 4.63 1.08
N ASP A 136 4.90 3.43 1.50
CA ASP A 136 5.66 2.19 1.35
C ASP A 136 5.33 1.53 0.01
N LEU A 137 5.85 2.12 -1.07
CA LEU A 137 5.40 1.75 -2.40
C LEU A 137 5.87 0.35 -2.80
N PHE A 138 4.97 -0.40 -3.46
CA PHE A 138 5.17 -1.75 -4.00
C PHE A 138 5.52 -2.84 -2.96
N GLY A 139 5.51 -2.50 -1.66
CA GLY A 139 5.81 -3.44 -0.57
C GLY A 139 7.21 -3.26 0.04
N GLN A 140 7.81 -2.08 -0.14
CA GLN A 140 9.08 -1.68 0.47
C GLN A 140 8.86 -0.45 1.35
N MET A 141 9.26 -0.52 2.62
CA MET A 141 9.10 0.58 3.57
C MET A 141 9.90 1.82 3.15
N ALA A 142 9.32 2.99 3.39
CA ALA A 142 9.99 4.28 3.29
C ALA A 142 11.16 4.38 4.29
N PRO A 143 12.10 5.32 4.12
CA PRO A 143 13.26 5.49 5.03
C PRO A 143 12.83 6.13 6.36
N MET A 144 12.11 5.36 7.18
CA MET A 144 11.49 5.82 8.44
C MET A 144 12.52 6.31 9.46
N GLU A 145 13.75 5.76 9.46
CA GLU A 145 14.85 6.21 10.29
C GLU A 145 15.28 7.67 10.04
N ALA A 146 15.00 8.17 8.84
CA ALA A 146 15.23 9.58 8.50
C ALA A 146 13.98 10.43 8.72
N LEU A 147 12.79 9.88 8.45
CA LEU A 147 11.52 10.61 8.52
C LEU A 147 11.00 10.82 9.95
N GLU A 148 11.16 9.84 10.86
CA GLU A 148 10.74 10.00 12.27
C GLU A 148 11.47 11.15 12.98
N PRO A 149 12.83 11.23 12.98
CA PRO A 149 13.52 12.35 13.58
C PRO A 149 13.19 13.68 12.89
N LEU A 150 12.96 13.68 11.57
CA LEU A 150 12.53 14.87 10.84
C LEU A 150 11.17 15.36 11.34
N ALA A 151 10.18 14.50 11.37
CA ALA A 151 8.83 14.83 11.85
C ALA A 151 8.85 15.31 13.31
N ALA A 152 9.61 14.64 14.18
CA ALA A 152 9.75 15.00 15.59
C ALA A 152 10.36 16.39 15.78
N ARG A 153 11.45 16.75 15.03
CA ARG A 153 12.07 18.07 15.11
C ARG A 153 11.11 19.23 14.78
N HIS A 154 10.15 18.97 13.90
CA HIS A 154 9.19 19.97 13.43
C HIS A 154 7.79 19.84 14.06
N GLY A 155 7.60 18.90 14.99
CA GLY A 155 6.30 18.67 15.63
C GLY A 155 5.20 18.22 14.65
N LEU A 156 5.57 17.47 13.60
CA LEU A 156 4.68 16.98 12.56
C LEU A 156 4.18 15.58 12.88
N ALA A 157 2.93 15.29 12.50
CA ALA A 157 2.47 13.91 12.44
C ALA A 157 3.17 13.17 11.28
N LEU A 158 3.58 11.92 11.51
CA LEU A 158 4.09 11.03 10.48
C LEU A 158 3.13 9.87 10.29
N ILE A 159 2.49 9.81 9.13
CA ILE A 159 1.55 8.74 8.75
C ILE A 159 2.24 7.85 7.73
N GLU A 160 2.33 6.56 8.02
CA GLU A 160 2.89 5.58 7.09
C GLU A 160 1.75 4.99 6.23
N ASP A 161 1.75 5.30 4.93
CA ASP A 161 0.85 4.66 3.97
C ASP A 161 1.41 3.29 3.59
N ALA A 162 1.13 2.31 4.45
CA ALA A 162 1.54 0.92 4.33
C ALA A 162 0.51 0.06 3.58
N ALA A 163 -0.33 0.68 2.73
CA ALA A 163 -1.38 -0.01 1.97
C ALA A 163 -0.87 -1.14 1.06
N GLN A 164 0.43 -1.19 0.78
CA GLN A 164 1.08 -2.20 -0.06
C GLN A 164 2.16 -2.99 0.70
N SER A 165 2.32 -2.80 2.01
CA SER A 165 3.50 -3.30 2.74
C SER A 165 3.19 -4.09 4.01
N ILE A 166 1.95 -4.56 4.22
CA ILE A 166 1.62 -5.41 5.38
C ILE A 166 2.58 -6.62 5.49
N GLY A 167 3.31 -6.70 6.61
CA GLY A 167 4.33 -7.71 6.86
C GLY A 167 5.72 -7.38 6.30
N ALA A 168 5.90 -6.27 5.59
CA ALA A 168 7.22 -5.75 5.26
C ALA A 168 7.93 -5.29 6.53
N ARG A 169 9.26 -5.27 6.50
CA ARG A 169 10.05 -4.79 7.62
C ARG A 169 11.34 -4.10 7.16
N ARG A 170 11.79 -3.16 7.98
CA ARG A 170 13.02 -2.40 7.78
C ARG A 170 13.93 -2.51 9.00
N GLU A 171 15.23 -2.71 8.76
CA GLU A 171 16.22 -2.72 9.83
C GLU A 171 16.64 -1.28 10.16
N ILE A 172 16.42 -0.89 11.41
CA ILE A 172 16.78 0.43 11.94
C ILE A 172 17.59 0.20 13.23
N ASP A 173 18.82 0.69 13.27
CA ASP A 173 19.72 0.52 14.41
C ASP A 173 19.85 -0.95 14.90
N GLY A 174 19.98 -1.88 13.94
CA GLY A 174 20.10 -3.32 14.22
C GLY A 174 18.81 -3.99 14.68
N THR A 175 17.67 -3.29 14.61
CA THR A 175 16.35 -3.81 14.99
C THR A 175 15.39 -3.82 13.81
N TRP A 176 14.74 -4.96 13.56
CA TRP A 176 13.71 -5.07 12.55
C TRP A 176 12.39 -4.43 13.02
N ARG A 177 12.00 -3.36 12.33
CA ARG A 177 10.74 -2.66 12.51
C ARG A 177 9.75 -3.08 11.44
N MET A 178 8.48 -3.24 11.83
CA MET A 178 7.42 -3.66 10.92
C MET A 178 6.78 -2.45 10.22
N ALA A 179 6.28 -2.65 9.00
CA ALA A 179 5.44 -1.64 8.35
C ALA A 179 4.21 -1.31 9.21
N GLY A 180 3.99 -0.02 9.43
CA GLY A 180 2.96 0.51 10.33
C GLY A 180 3.37 0.62 11.80
N GLU A 181 4.57 0.15 12.22
CA GLU A 181 5.04 0.21 13.61
C GLU A 181 5.43 1.62 14.03
N LEU A 182 5.90 2.42 13.07
CA LEU A 182 6.57 3.70 13.32
C LEU A 182 5.68 4.91 13.02
N GLY A 183 6.12 6.09 13.49
CA GLY A 183 5.40 7.34 13.33
C GLY A 183 4.15 7.46 14.20
N THR A 184 3.24 8.35 13.82
CA THR A 184 1.96 8.59 14.52
C THR A 184 1.01 7.41 14.33
N CYS A 185 0.94 6.88 13.12
CA CYS A 185 0.17 5.68 12.76
C CYS A 185 0.59 5.13 11.41
N GLY A 186 0.31 3.84 11.20
CA GLY A 186 0.36 3.19 9.89
C GLY A 186 -1.04 2.90 9.37
N THR A 187 -1.18 2.86 8.04
CA THR A 187 -2.46 2.62 7.35
C THR A 187 -2.34 1.45 6.38
N LEU A 188 -3.26 0.51 6.46
CA LEU A 188 -3.27 -0.73 5.71
C LEU A 188 -4.50 -0.80 4.80
N SER A 189 -4.36 -1.47 3.67
CA SER A 189 -5.45 -1.75 2.73
C SER A 189 -5.64 -3.25 2.60
N PHE A 190 -6.89 -3.68 2.64
CA PHE A 190 -7.29 -5.05 2.39
C PHE A 190 -8.06 -5.20 1.07
N PHE A 191 -7.85 -4.28 0.12
CA PHE A 191 -8.39 -4.46 -1.23
C PHE A 191 -7.99 -5.84 -1.79
N PRO A 192 -8.85 -6.54 -2.55
CA PRO A 192 -8.65 -7.96 -2.89
C PRO A 192 -7.30 -8.33 -3.49
N SER A 193 -6.66 -7.43 -4.22
CA SER A 193 -5.35 -7.68 -4.84
C SER A 193 -4.14 -7.43 -3.92
N LYS A 194 -4.35 -7.01 -2.66
CA LYS A 194 -3.27 -6.80 -1.69
C LYS A 194 -2.71 -8.13 -1.19
N ASN A 195 -1.49 -8.12 -0.64
CA ASN A 195 -0.85 -9.33 -0.10
C ASN A 195 -1.73 -10.04 0.94
N LEU A 196 -2.47 -9.27 1.75
CA LEU A 196 -3.58 -9.73 2.57
C LEU A 196 -4.84 -9.03 2.06
N GLY A 197 -5.56 -9.66 1.13
CA GLY A 197 -6.77 -9.10 0.51
C GLY A 197 -8.05 -9.74 1.03
N ALA A 198 -9.05 -8.91 1.35
CA ALA A 198 -10.40 -9.33 1.65
C ALA A 198 -11.16 -9.79 0.38
N TYR A 199 -12.41 -10.18 0.50
CA TYR A 199 -13.33 -10.44 -0.62
C TYR A 199 -14.28 -9.26 -0.85
N GLY A 200 -13.77 -8.07 -0.70
CA GLY A 200 -14.39 -6.77 -0.85
C GLY A 200 -13.43 -5.69 -0.35
N ASP A 201 -13.96 -4.52 -0.04
CA ASP A 201 -13.15 -3.46 0.55
C ASP A 201 -12.87 -3.71 2.03
N GLY A 202 -11.75 -3.17 2.50
CA GLY A 202 -11.34 -3.18 3.88
C GLY A 202 -10.04 -2.39 4.08
N GLY A 203 -9.83 -1.92 5.28
CA GLY A 203 -8.62 -1.23 5.69
C GLY A 203 -8.42 -1.31 7.19
N MET A 204 -7.27 -0.85 7.66
CA MET A 204 -6.94 -0.82 9.07
C MET A 204 -5.94 0.29 9.37
N ILE A 205 -6.06 0.89 10.54
CA ILE A 205 -5.10 1.86 11.07
C ILE A 205 -4.43 1.21 12.27
N VAL A 206 -3.12 1.29 12.33
CA VAL A 206 -2.32 0.77 13.47
C VAL A 206 -1.59 1.92 14.16
N THR A 207 -1.51 1.90 15.48
CA THR A 207 -0.87 2.98 16.25
C THR A 207 -0.44 2.54 17.64
N GLN A 208 0.54 3.27 18.20
CA GLN A 208 0.97 3.14 19.60
C GLN A 208 0.21 4.11 20.53
N ASP A 209 -0.50 5.10 19.96
CA ASP A 209 -1.14 6.19 20.72
C ASP A 209 -2.56 5.80 21.16
N ASP A 210 -2.76 5.72 22.48
CA ASP A 210 -4.02 5.33 23.10
C ASP A 210 -5.13 6.36 22.79
N ALA A 211 -4.82 7.66 22.81
CA ALA A 211 -5.79 8.73 22.58
C ALA A 211 -6.22 8.80 21.11
N LEU A 212 -5.26 8.64 20.19
CA LEU A 212 -5.56 8.54 18.76
C LEU A 212 -6.42 7.31 18.46
N ALA A 213 -6.07 6.15 19.02
CA ALA A 213 -6.85 4.92 18.83
C ALA A 213 -8.30 5.08 19.27
N ASP A 214 -8.54 5.69 20.42
CA ASP A 214 -9.89 5.95 20.92
C ASP A 214 -10.66 6.93 20.03
N ARG A 215 -10.00 7.98 19.54
CA ARG A 215 -10.62 8.92 18.62
C ARG A 215 -10.97 8.27 17.29
N LEU A 216 -10.07 7.44 16.73
CA LEU A 216 -10.31 6.70 15.48
C LEU A 216 -11.50 5.73 15.61
N ARG A 217 -11.64 5.06 16.75
CA ARG A 217 -12.80 4.20 17.01
C ARG A 217 -14.11 4.98 17.03
N ARG A 218 -14.13 6.20 17.55
CA ARG A 218 -15.30 7.09 17.47
C ARG A 218 -15.55 7.57 16.06
N LEU A 219 -14.50 8.08 15.37
CA LEU A 219 -14.63 8.61 14.02
C LEU A 219 -15.22 7.58 13.03
N ARG A 220 -14.82 6.30 13.10
CA ARG A 220 -15.37 5.24 12.23
C ARG A 220 -16.84 4.90 12.51
N LEU A 221 -17.37 5.34 13.66
CA LEU A 221 -18.73 5.12 14.16
C LEU A 221 -19.52 6.43 14.27
N HIS A 222 -19.45 7.27 13.24
CA HIS A 222 -20.14 8.56 13.15
C HIS A 222 -19.72 9.58 14.24
N GLY A 223 -18.55 9.40 14.88
CA GLY A 223 -18.03 10.35 15.89
C GLY A 223 -18.60 10.16 17.29
N GLY A 224 -19.21 9.00 17.58
CA GLY A 224 -19.80 8.72 18.88
C GLY A 224 -19.27 7.45 19.53
N ALA A 225 -19.10 7.49 20.86
CA ALA A 225 -18.79 6.31 21.69
C ALA A 225 -20.04 5.60 22.21
N ARG A 226 -21.20 6.28 22.21
CA ARG A 226 -22.47 5.78 22.70
C ARG A 226 -23.53 5.93 21.61
N ALA A 227 -24.40 4.94 21.48
CA ALA A 227 -25.48 4.94 20.49
C ALA A 227 -26.31 6.23 20.54
N TYR A 228 -26.48 6.87 19.38
CA TYR A 228 -27.23 8.13 19.17
C TYR A 228 -26.64 9.38 19.85
N TYR A 229 -25.42 9.31 20.40
CA TYR A 229 -24.68 10.45 20.92
C TYR A 229 -23.37 10.61 20.18
N HIS A 230 -23.13 11.78 19.60
CA HIS A 230 -22.00 12.06 18.72
C HIS A 230 -21.25 13.28 19.25
N ASP A 231 -20.00 13.11 19.65
CA ASP A 231 -19.15 14.18 20.19
C ASP A 231 -18.50 15.00 19.06
N GLU A 232 -18.34 14.39 17.88
CA GLU A 232 -17.78 14.98 16.68
C GLU A 232 -18.45 14.39 15.43
N VAL A 233 -18.28 15.02 14.26
CA VAL A 233 -18.79 14.46 13.00
C VAL A 233 -17.80 13.41 12.47
N GLY A 234 -18.22 12.17 12.52
CA GLY A 234 -17.45 11.03 12.00
C GLY A 234 -18.04 10.42 10.73
N PHE A 235 -17.69 9.18 10.48
CA PHE A 235 -17.96 8.45 9.25
C PHE A 235 -18.67 7.11 9.54
N ASN A 236 -19.38 6.58 8.57
CA ASN A 236 -19.71 5.17 8.53
C ASN A 236 -18.55 4.42 7.87
N SER A 237 -17.52 4.11 8.65
CA SER A 237 -16.28 3.50 8.16
C SER A 237 -15.89 2.31 9.01
N ARG A 238 -16.73 1.27 8.97
CA ARG A 238 -16.52 0.02 9.69
C ARG A 238 -15.96 -1.03 8.73
N LEU A 239 -15.15 -1.94 9.28
CA LEU A 239 -14.84 -3.19 8.60
C LEU A 239 -15.99 -4.18 8.83
N ASP A 240 -16.54 -4.74 7.77
CA ASP A 240 -17.59 -5.75 7.85
C ASP A 240 -17.07 -7.05 8.48
N THR A 241 -17.88 -7.69 9.31
CA THR A 241 -17.53 -8.95 9.97
C THR A 241 -17.18 -10.06 8.97
N LEU A 242 -17.88 -10.12 7.84
CA LEU A 242 -17.58 -11.07 6.76
C LEU A 242 -16.16 -10.88 6.19
N GLN A 243 -15.75 -9.63 5.98
CA GLN A 243 -14.40 -9.34 5.50
C GLN A 243 -13.34 -9.64 6.56
N ALA A 244 -13.64 -9.36 7.82
CA ALA A 244 -12.74 -9.71 8.94
C ALA A 244 -12.55 -11.24 9.04
N ALA A 245 -13.61 -12.03 8.86
CA ALA A 245 -13.53 -13.50 8.86
C ALA A 245 -12.66 -14.03 7.71
N VAL A 246 -12.82 -13.50 6.49
CA VAL A 246 -11.97 -13.83 5.34
C VAL A 246 -10.51 -13.51 5.63
N LEU A 247 -10.23 -12.33 6.19
CA LEU A 247 -8.88 -11.89 6.50
C LEU A 247 -8.23 -12.73 7.60
N LEU A 248 -9.00 -13.14 8.62
CA LEU A 248 -8.51 -14.05 9.67
C LEU A 248 -8.13 -15.42 9.13
N ALA A 249 -8.92 -15.99 8.20
CA ALA A 249 -8.58 -17.24 7.54
C ALA A 249 -7.31 -17.12 6.67
N LYS A 250 -7.08 -15.95 6.04
CA LYS A 250 -5.92 -15.70 5.16
C LYS A 250 -4.66 -15.29 5.90
N LEU A 251 -4.78 -14.66 7.07
CA LEU A 251 -3.65 -14.07 7.81
C LEU A 251 -2.53 -15.09 8.15
N PRO A 252 -2.82 -16.33 8.54
CA PRO A 252 -1.78 -17.33 8.80
C PRO A 252 -0.87 -17.64 7.60
N HIS A 253 -1.39 -17.47 6.37
CA HIS A 253 -0.67 -17.76 5.13
C HIS A 253 0.20 -16.58 4.65
N LEU A 254 0.04 -15.36 5.22
CA LEU A 254 0.67 -14.14 4.73
C LEU A 254 2.19 -14.22 4.63
N ALA A 255 2.85 -14.83 5.62
CA ALA A 255 4.31 -14.96 5.65
C ALA A 255 4.82 -15.83 4.49
N ASP A 256 4.17 -16.97 4.24
CA ASP A 256 4.53 -17.89 3.17
C ASP A 256 4.27 -17.27 1.79
N TRP A 257 3.15 -16.56 1.62
CA TRP A 257 2.85 -15.83 0.40
C TRP A 257 3.88 -14.73 0.12
N SER A 258 4.28 -13.98 1.14
CA SER A 258 5.32 -12.95 1.00
C SER A 258 6.67 -13.55 0.64
N ALA A 259 7.02 -14.68 1.24
CA ALA A 259 8.25 -15.41 0.90
C ALA A 259 8.21 -15.97 -0.54
N ALA A 260 7.06 -16.47 -1.01
CA ALA A 260 6.89 -16.91 -2.38
C ALA A 260 7.03 -15.77 -3.39
N ARG A 261 6.39 -14.61 -3.13
CA ARG A 261 6.57 -13.40 -3.95
C ARG A 261 8.03 -12.96 -4.02
N ALA A 262 8.75 -12.98 -2.90
CA ALA A 262 10.17 -12.64 -2.86
C ALA A 262 11.04 -13.62 -3.69
N ARG A 263 10.75 -14.93 -3.66
CA ARG A 263 11.41 -15.92 -4.52
C ARG A 263 11.16 -15.66 -6.00
N ASN A 264 9.90 -15.38 -6.37
CA ASN A 264 9.52 -15.07 -7.75
C ASN A 264 10.20 -13.78 -8.24
N ALA A 265 10.26 -12.76 -7.39
CA ALA A 265 10.94 -11.50 -7.68
C ALA A 265 12.45 -11.68 -7.86
N ALA A 266 13.09 -12.53 -7.05
CA ALA A 266 14.51 -12.84 -7.17
C ALA A 266 14.84 -13.48 -8.52
N HIS A 267 14.02 -14.44 -8.98
CA HIS A 267 14.16 -15.06 -10.30
C HIS A 267 14.11 -14.04 -11.44
N TYR A 268 13.14 -13.14 -11.43
CA TYR A 268 13.05 -12.05 -12.41
C TYR A 268 14.26 -11.10 -12.33
N THR A 269 14.67 -10.72 -11.13
CA THR A 269 15.80 -9.80 -10.94
C THR A 269 17.09 -10.41 -11.48
N GLU A 270 17.34 -11.70 -11.24
CA GLU A 270 18.49 -12.41 -11.80
C GLU A 270 18.44 -12.44 -13.33
N SER A 271 17.25 -12.74 -13.90
CA SER A 271 17.05 -12.84 -15.36
C SER A 271 17.24 -11.50 -16.07
N PHE A 272 16.83 -10.39 -15.46
CA PHE A 272 16.85 -9.05 -16.08
C PHE A 272 18.09 -8.23 -15.76
N SER A 273 18.83 -8.54 -14.69
CA SER A 273 19.93 -7.69 -14.17
C SER A 273 21.06 -7.43 -15.15
N ARG A 274 21.21 -8.27 -16.17
CA ARG A 274 22.26 -8.15 -17.19
C ARG A 274 21.81 -7.41 -18.46
N HIS A 275 20.51 -7.10 -18.58
CA HIS A 275 20.01 -6.44 -19.77
C HIS A 275 20.09 -4.90 -19.61
N PRO A 276 20.73 -4.16 -20.53
CA PRO A 276 21.00 -2.73 -20.37
C PRO A 276 19.72 -1.87 -20.34
N ASP A 277 18.66 -2.30 -21.01
CA ASP A 277 17.39 -1.55 -21.11
C ASP A 277 16.37 -1.93 -20.02
N ILE A 278 16.64 -2.94 -19.20
CA ILE A 278 15.72 -3.38 -18.17
C ILE A 278 16.30 -3.06 -16.80
N CYS A 279 15.61 -2.20 -16.05
CA CYS A 279 16.00 -1.87 -14.68
C CYS A 279 15.03 -2.55 -13.69
N PRO A 280 15.45 -3.66 -13.07
CA PRO A 280 14.67 -4.31 -12.00
C PRO A 280 14.44 -3.38 -10.81
N PRO A 281 13.41 -3.64 -9.96
CA PRO A 281 13.21 -2.89 -8.74
C PRO A 281 14.43 -3.03 -7.82
N ARG A 282 14.88 -1.92 -7.26
CA ARG A 282 15.95 -1.91 -6.26
C ARG A 282 15.34 -2.09 -4.89
N THR A 283 15.79 -3.12 -4.19
CA THR A 283 15.52 -3.25 -2.75
C THR A 283 16.62 -2.54 -1.96
N ASP A 284 16.24 -1.61 -1.08
CA ASP A 284 17.15 -1.03 -0.10
C ASP A 284 17.66 -2.16 0.82
N PRO A 285 18.97 -2.29 1.06
CA PRO A 285 19.54 -3.36 1.91
C PRO A 285 18.93 -3.42 3.33
N ALA A 286 18.45 -2.30 3.85
CA ALA A 286 17.75 -2.26 5.13
C ALA A 286 16.31 -2.82 5.07
N ASN A 287 15.75 -3.08 3.89
CA ASN A 287 14.37 -3.55 3.73
C ASN A 287 14.26 -5.05 3.46
N GLN A 288 13.25 -5.65 4.06
CA GLN A 288 12.67 -6.89 3.56
C GLN A 288 11.42 -6.54 2.74
N HIS A 289 11.61 -6.48 1.43
CA HIS A 289 10.56 -6.17 0.45
C HIS A 289 9.61 -7.36 0.28
N ILE A 290 8.30 -7.14 0.32
CA ILE A 290 7.28 -8.19 0.19
C ILE A 290 6.64 -8.28 -1.21
N TYR A 291 7.05 -7.42 -2.13
CA TYR A 291 6.65 -7.41 -3.53
C TYR A 291 5.12 -7.48 -3.73
N ASN A 292 4.40 -6.48 -3.24
CA ASN A 292 3.00 -6.30 -3.63
C ASN A 292 2.91 -6.16 -5.16
N GLN A 293 3.87 -5.46 -5.77
CA GLN A 293 4.14 -5.46 -7.20
C GLN A 293 5.64 -5.75 -7.45
N TYR A 294 5.94 -6.39 -8.59
CA TYR A 294 7.26 -6.42 -9.17
C TYR A 294 7.29 -5.46 -10.37
N THR A 295 7.88 -4.31 -10.19
CA THR A 295 7.81 -3.18 -11.12
C THR A 295 9.19 -2.88 -11.70
N ILE A 296 9.35 -3.09 -13.01
CA ILE A 296 10.57 -2.75 -13.75
C ILE A 296 10.45 -1.37 -14.41
N ARG A 297 11.58 -0.70 -14.63
CA ARG A 297 11.67 0.49 -15.51
C ARG A 297 12.30 0.10 -16.84
N VAL A 298 11.68 0.55 -17.91
CA VAL A 298 12.07 0.18 -19.27
C VAL A 298 11.81 1.32 -20.26
N PRO A 299 12.62 1.48 -21.31
CA PRO A 299 12.27 2.31 -22.46
C PRO A 299 11.13 1.66 -23.25
N ARG A 300 10.41 2.45 -24.05
CA ARG A 300 9.31 1.96 -24.91
C ARG A 300 8.24 1.16 -24.15
N ARG A 301 7.97 1.54 -22.87
CA ARG A 301 7.08 0.86 -21.93
C ARG A 301 5.71 0.49 -22.54
N ASP A 302 5.06 1.40 -23.28
CA ASP A 302 3.74 1.16 -23.85
C ASP A 302 3.77 0.10 -24.96
N ALA A 303 4.86 0.07 -25.75
CA ALA A 303 5.07 -0.98 -26.75
C ALA A 303 5.34 -2.35 -26.10
N LEU A 304 6.13 -2.41 -25.02
CA LEU A 304 6.30 -3.63 -24.23
C LEU A 304 4.96 -4.09 -23.64
N GLN A 305 4.14 -3.17 -23.12
CA GLN A 305 2.82 -3.50 -22.60
C GLN A 305 1.95 -4.19 -23.66
N ALA A 306 1.91 -3.66 -24.88
CA ALA A 306 1.16 -4.24 -25.98
C ALA A 306 1.71 -5.62 -26.39
N HIS A 307 3.04 -5.78 -26.43
CA HIS A 307 3.70 -7.06 -26.71
C HIS A 307 3.33 -8.14 -25.69
N LEU A 308 3.45 -7.83 -24.38
CA LEU A 308 3.10 -8.77 -23.32
C LEU A 308 1.62 -9.18 -23.38
N LYS A 309 0.70 -8.24 -23.63
CA LYS A 309 -0.72 -8.54 -23.82
C LYS A 309 -0.95 -9.48 -25.01
N ALA A 310 -0.26 -9.27 -26.12
CA ALA A 310 -0.35 -10.15 -27.29
C ALA A 310 0.16 -11.57 -27.01
N LYS A 311 1.11 -11.73 -26.07
CA LYS A 311 1.64 -13.02 -25.59
C LYS A 311 0.75 -13.67 -24.49
N GLY A 312 -0.37 -13.05 -24.07
CA GLY A 312 -1.22 -13.55 -23.01
C GLY A 312 -0.66 -13.33 -21.60
N ILE A 313 0.27 -12.37 -21.44
CA ILE A 313 0.89 -12.02 -20.16
C ILE A 313 0.24 -10.79 -19.57
N GLY A 314 -0.39 -10.97 -18.41
CA GLY A 314 -0.98 -9.91 -17.61
C GLY A 314 0.07 -8.93 -17.12
N ASN A 315 -0.23 -7.65 -17.18
CA ASN A 315 0.67 -6.58 -16.74
C ASN A 315 -0.15 -5.32 -16.41
N SER A 316 0.45 -4.39 -15.67
CA SER A 316 -0.21 -3.11 -15.36
C SER A 316 0.83 -2.00 -15.21
N ILE A 317 0.36 -0.76 -15.32
CA ILE A 317 1.18 0.43 -15.11
C ILE A 317 0.72 1.10 -13.81
N TYR A 318 1.58 1.08 -12.82
CA TYR A 318 1.38 1.72 -11.52
C TYR A 318 2.50 2.75 -11.29
N TYR A 319 2.29 4.07 -11.63
CA TYR A 319 1.06 4.71 -12.09
C TYR A 319 1.36 5.48 -13.39
N PRO A 320 0.38 5.59 -14.31
CA PRO A 320 0.64 6.15 -15.65
C PRO A 320 0.77 7.68 -15.66
N LEU A 321 0.37 8.37 -14.59
CA LEU A 321 0.43 9.81 -14.45
C LEU A 321 0.65 10.17 -12.97
N SER A 322 1.70 10.93 -12.69
CA SER A 322 1.98 11.45 -11.36
C SER A 322 0.87 12.37 -10.86
N LEU A 323 0.51 12.27 -9.58
CA LEU A 323 -0.69 12.93 -9.02
C LEU A 323 -0.68 14.45 -9.17
N HIS A 324 0.49 15.10 -9.08
CA HIS A 324 0.62 16.54 -9.25
C HIS A 324 0.23 17.04 -10.66
N LEU A 325 0.17 16.14 -11.64
CA LEU A 325 -0.28 16.44 -13.00
C LEU A 325 -1.75 16.04 -13.26
N GLN A 326 -2.43 15.49 -12.27
CA GLN A 326 -3.85 15.17 -12.39
C GLN A 326 -4.70 16.45 -12.46
N PRO A 327 -5.73 16.49 -13.32
CA PRO A 327 -6.57 17.69 -13.48
C PRO A 327 -7.17 18.20 -12.17
N CYS A 328 -7.55 17.32 -11.25
CA CYS A 328 -8.12 17.68 -9.95
C CYS A 328 -7.14 18.43 -9.04
N PHE A 329 -5.83 18.28 -9.25
CA PHE A 329 -4.77 18.97 -8.50
C PHE A 329 -4.11 20.14 -9.29
N ALA A 330 -4.64 20.52 -10.47
CA ALA A 330 -4.09 21.61 -11.26
C ALA A 330 -4.05 22.95 -10.51
N HIS A 331 -4.98 23.15 -9.55
CA HIS A 331 -5.04 24.33 -8.70
C HIS A 331 -3.84 24.49 -7.76
N LEU A 332 -3.05 23.44 -7.53
CA LEU A 332 -1.82 23.47 -6.72
C LEU A 332 -0.63 24.12 -7.45
N GLY A 333 -0.75 24.36 -8.76
CA GLY A 333 0.24 25.13 -9.54
C GLY A 333 1.44 24.33 -10.03
N TYR A 334 1.51 23.03 -9.79
CA TYR A 334 2.56 22.16 -10.36
C TYR A 334 2.42 22.07 -11.89
N ARG A 335 3.54 21.86 -12.57
CA ARG A 335 3.61 21.71 -14.01
C ARG A 335 4.50 20.51 -14.37
N LYS A 336 4.40 20.02 -15.61
CA LYS A 336 5.35 19.04 -16.13
C LYS A 336 6.78 19.56 -15.97
N GLY A 337 7.65 18.73 -15.42
CA GLY A 337 9.04 19.04 -15.05
C GLY A 337 9.21 19.54 -13.60
N SER A 338 8.12 19.68 -12.83
CA SER A 338 8.21 20.08 -11.41
C SER A 338 8.81 18.97 -10.53
N LEU A 339 8.51 17.71 -10.83
CA LEU A 339 8.93 16.53 -10.04
C LEU A 339 9.43 15.44 -11.01
N PRO A 340 10.66 15.62 -11.54
CA PRO A 340 11.15 14.85 -12.69
C PRO A 340 11.32 13.35 -12.45
N HIS A 341 11.66 12.91 -11.23
CA HIS A 341 11.81 11.49 -10.92
C HIS A 341 10.46 10.77 -10.94
N SER A 342 9.44 11.37 -10.35
CA SER A 342 8.06 10.86 -10.36
C SER A 342 7.48 10.82 -11.78
N GLU A 343 7.74 11.85 -12.58
CA GLU A 343 7.29 11.93 -13.97
C GLU A 343 7.96 10.86 -14.83
N THR A 344 9.29 10.71 -14.71
CA THR A 344 10.05 9.67 -15.41
C THR A 344 9.58 8.26 -14.99
N ALA A 345 9.33 8.03 -13.71
CA ALA A 345 8.77 6.77 -13.25
C ALA A 345 7.43 6.48 -13.93
N SER A 346 6.52 7.47 -13.99
CA SER A 346 5.21 7.30 -14.65
C SER A 346 5.32 6.96 -16.15
N GLU A 347 6.38 7.42 -16.82
CA GLU A 347 6.62 7.14 -18.23
C GLU A 347 7.26 5.76 -18.48
N GLN A 348 8.01 5.21 -17.50
CA GLN A 348 8.88 4.05 -17.71
C GLN A 348 8.45 2.77 -17.01
N VAL A 349 7.62 2.83 -15.96
CA VAL A 349 7.31 1.64 -15.14
C VAL A 349 6.28 0.71 -15.78
N ILE A 350 6.47 -0.59 -15.57
CA ILE A 350 5.50 -1.65 -15.84
C ILE A 350 5.64 -2.74 -14.79
N SER A 351 4.51 -3.21 -14.25
CA SER A 351 4.46 -4.27 -13.27
C SER A 351 4.15 -5.61 -13.93
N LEU A 352 4.93 -6.62 -13.54
CA LEU A 352 4.86 -7.99 -14.02
C LEU A 352 4.18 -8.90 -12.99
N PRO A 353 3.63 -10.07 -13.38
CA PRO A 353 3.05 -11.03 -12.45
C PRO A 353 4.05 -11.48 -11.39
N VAL A 354 3.64 -11.48 -10.09
CA VAL A 354 4.54 -11.84 -8.98
C VAL A 354 3.84 -12.58 -7.84
N TYR A 355 2.60 -13.05 -8.05
CA TYR A 355 1.80 -13.72 -7.03
C TYR A 355 2.40 -15.06 -6.56
N PRO A 356 2.01 -15.56 -5.35
CA PRO A 356 2.61 -16.73 -4.72
C PRO A 356 2.53 -18.01 -5.54
N GLU A 357 1.40 -18.23 -6.22
CA GLU A 357 1.06 -19.44 -6.97
C GLU A 357 1.65 -19.46 -8.39
N LEU A 358 2.44 -18.43 -8.76
CA LEU A 358 3.06 -18.32 -10.08
C LEU A 358 4.10 -19.42 -10.31
N SER A 359 3.85 -20.32 -11.28
CA SER A 359 4.75 -21.44 -11.59
C SER A 359 6.05 -20.98 -12.25
N LEU A 360 7.09 -21.80 -12.16
CA LEU A 360 8.37 -21.53 -12.86
C LEU A 360 8.19 -21.44 -14.37
N GLU A 361 7.32 -22.27 -14.97
CA GLU A 361 6.98 -22.20 -16.39
C GLU A 361 6.35 -20.85 -16.77
N GLN A 362 5.41 -20.38 -15.96
CA GLN A 362 4.80 -19.06 -16.14
C GLN A 362 5.82 -17.93 -15.97
N GLN A 363 6.70 -18.03 -14.97
CA GLN A 363 7.77 -17.04 -14.78
C GLN A 363 8.72 -17.00 -15.98
N GLN A 364 9.12 -18.16 -16.49
CA GLN A 364 10.00 -18.24 -17.66
C GLN A 364 9.32 -17.65 -18.89
N ALA A 365 8.03 -17.92 -19.10
CA ALA A 365 7.27 -17.32 -20.21
C ALA A 365 7.25 -15.78 -20.12
N VAL A 366 7.16 -15.21 -18.91
CA VAL A 366 7.25 -13.75 -18.70
C VAL A 366 8.66 -13.25 -19.04
N VAL A 367 9.70 -13.92 -18.54
CA VAL A 367 11.11 -13.56 -18.81
C VAL A 367 11.39 -13.58 -20.32
N ASP A 368 11.03 -14.66 -20.99
CA ASP A 368 11.28 -14.85 -22.42
C ASP A 368 10.57 -13.77 -23.24
N ALA A 369 9.31 -13.45 -22.92
CA ALA A 369 8.57 -12.43 -23.64
C ALA A 369 9.13 -11.02 -23.43
N VAL A 370 9.63 -10.68 -22.25
CA VAL A 370 10.29 -9.40 -22.00
C VAL A 370 11.62 -9.32 -22.74
N LEU A 371 12.45 -10.35 -22.66
CA LEU A 371 13.76 -10.37 -23.34
C LEU A 371 13.62 -10.39 -24.88
N GLU A 372 12.65 -11.13 -25.42
CA GLU A 372 12.35 -11.15 -26.87
C GLU A 372 12.01 -9.75 -27.40
N PHE A 373 11.31 -8.92 -26.61
CA PHE A 373 10.96 -7.57 -27.04
C PHE A 373 12.17 -6.64 -27.15
N TYR A 374 13.24 -6.87 -26.38
CA TYR A 374 14.45 -6.06 -26.38
C TYR A 374 15.61 -6.69 -27.18
N ALA A 375 15.47 -7.92 -27.67
CA ALA A 375 16.44 -8.56 -28.59
C ALA A 375 16.45 -7.88 -29.97
#